data_e88ff870fb4d965dc07c7beafeaac96d
#
_entry.id   e88ff870fb4d965dc07c7beafeaac96d
#
_cell.length_a   1.000
_cell.length_b   1.000
_cell.length_c   1.000
_cell.angle_alpha   90.00
_cell.angle_beta   90.00
_cell.angle_gamma   90.00
#
_symmetry.space_group_name_H-M   'P 1'
#
loop_
_entity.id
_entity.type
_entity.pdbx_description
1 polymer ?
#
loop_
_entity_poly.entity_id
_entity_poly.type
_entity_poly.pdbx_seq_one_letter_code
_entity_poly.pdbx_strand_id
1 'polypeptide(L)'
;DMTANNLYEITDSTRELLRDTKMPVSIIFMSPEEDLKKNVYSNWILNFAKELEREFDFITIRFVDTIANPGETSKYKTTAAENVLTTDVVVETGIGFLKYAQNTFFMYDDESGDMLGFNAELKFISAILQLTASETQVVYYTTGHGESKPQALLSLFDNAGFVTKEINLAKEDIG
;
A
#
# COMPACT_ATOMS: atom_id res chain seq x y z
N ASP A 1 -22.39 6.83 -11.35
CA ASP A 1 -21.68 7.78 -12.22
C ASP A 1 -20.39 8.17 -11.51
N MET A 2 -19.31 7.39 -11.74
CA MET A 2 -17.99 7.79 -11.29
C MET A 2 -17.53 8.94 -12.18
N THR A 3 -17.87 10.16 -11.81
CA THR A 3 -17.35 11.34 -12.51
C THR A 3 -15.85 11.42 -12.22
N ALA A 4 -15.06 11.72 -13.24
CA ALA A 4 -13.60 11.76 -13.18
C ALA A 4 -13.05 12.66 -12.06
N ASN A 5 -13.85 13.55 -11.49
CA ASN A 5 -13.46 14.46 -10.43
C ASN A 5 -13.36 13.79 -9.05
N ASN A 6 -14.06 12.66 -8.79
CA ASN A 6 -14.02 11.99 -7.48
C ASN A 6 -12.98 10.86 -7.42
N LEU A 7 -12.41 10.48 -8.56
CA LEU A 7 -11.47 9.34 -8.63
C LEU A 7 -10.16 9.61 -7.88
N TYR A 8 -9.77 10.88 -7.78
CA TYR A 8 -8.50 11.31 -7.16
C TYR A 8 -8.71 12.14 -5.88
N GLU A 9 -9.95 12.20 -5.38
CA GLU A 9 -10.26 12.95 -4.17
C GLU A 9 -9.68 12.25 -2.94
N ILE A 10 -8.92 13.01 -2.15
CA ILE A 10 -8.39 12.56 -0.85
C ILE A 10 -9.48 12.77 0.19
N THR A 11 -9.82 11.73 0.93
CA THR A 11 -10.86 11.80 1.96
C THR A 11 -10.40 12.56 3.20
N ASP A 12 -11.35 13.10 3.97
CA ASP A 12 -11.06 13.75 5.25
C ASP A 12 -10.48 12.76 6.26
N SER A 13 -10.87 11.48 6.18
CA SER A 13 -10.28 10.42 6.99
C SER A 13 -8.79 10.25 6.72
N THR A 14 -8.37 10.31 5.46
CA THR A 14 -6.95 10.27 5.09
C THR A 14 -6.19 11.48 5.63
N ARG A 15 -6.76 12.69 5.51
CA ARG A 15 -6.15 13.92 6.08
C ARG A 15 -5.95 13.79 7.58
N GLU A 16 -6.92 13.23 8.28
CA GLU A 16 -6.87 13.00 9.72
C GLU A 16 -5.79 11.98 10.09
N LEU A 17 -5.73 10.84 9.39
CA LEU A 17 -4.75 9.77 9.63
C LEU A 17 -3.31 10.21 9.39
N LEU A 18 -3.08 11.07 8.41
CA LEU A 18 -1.73 11.53 8.04
C LEU A 18 -1.30 12.85 8.67
N ARG A 19 -2.19 13.52 9.42
CA ARG A 19 -1.96 14.86 9.99
C ARG A 19 -0.65 14.99 10.78
N ASP A 20 -0.31 13.99 11.56
CA ASP A 20 0.86 14.01 12.44
C ASP A 20 2.10 13.33 11.84
N THR A 21 1.99 12.84 10.60
CA THR A 21 3.08 12.21 9.88
C THR A 21 4.10 13.26 9.45
N LYS A 22 5.35 13.08 9.86
CA LYS A 22 6.47 13.98 9.53
C LYS A 22 7.62 13.28 8.83
N MET A 23 7.63 11.93 8.85
CA MET A 23 8.65 11.14 8.19
C MET A 23 8.55 11.32 6.69
N PRO A 24 9.65 11.65 5.99
CA PRO A 24 9.64 11.75 4.53
C PRO A 24 9.26 10.42 3.89
N VAL A 25 8.34 10.48 2.93
CA VAL A 25 7.83 9.35 2.15
C VAL A 25 8.11 9.61 0.68
N SER A 26 8.68 8.63 -0.01
CA SER A 26 8.83 8.65 -1.46
C SER A 26 7.89 7.64 -2.11
N ILE A 27 7.06 8.10 -3.04
CA ILE A 27 6.31 7.24 -3.94
C ILE A 27 7.13 7.12 -5.22
N ILE A 28 7.56 5.91 -5.54
CA ILE A 28 8.51 5.66 -6.62
C ILE A 28 7.85 4.81 -7.69
N PHE A 29 7.79 5.35 -8.89
CA PHE A 29 7.32 4.64 -10.07
C PHE A 29 8.53 4.05 -10.81
N MET A 30 8.40 2.80 -11.24
CA MET A 30 9.46 2.03 -11.91
C MET A 30 9.52 2.27 -13.43
N SER A 31 9.11 3.47 -13.85
CA SER A 31 9.10 3.90 -15.25
C SER A 31 9.18 5.42 -15.32
N PRO A 32 9.67 5.99 -16.43
CA PRO A 32 9.56 7.43 -16.69
C PRO A 32 8.10 7.89 -16.70
N GLU A 33 7.86 9.11 -16.26
CA GLU A 33 6.51 9.69 -16.17
C GLU A 33 5.74 9.63 -17.49
N GLU A 34 6.43 9.91 -18.60
CA GLU A 34 5.82 9.92 -19.94
C GLU A 34 5.33 8.53 -20.39
N ASP A 35 5.95 7.46 -19.92
CA ASP A 35 5.52 6.09 -20.22
C ASP A 35 4.32 5.69 -19.35
N LEU A 36 4.29 6.13 -18.09
CA LEU A 36 3.14 5.92 -17.21
C LEU A 36 1.86 6.56 -17.77
N LYS A 37 1.96 7.74 -18.37
CA LYS A 37 0.83 8.44 -18.98
C LYS A 37 0.22 7.71 -20.17
N LYS A 38 1.00 6.86 -20.85
CA LYS A 38 0.52 6.05 -21.99
C LYS A 38 -0.35 4.86 -21.58
N ASN A 39 -0.22 4.40 -20.33
CA ASN A 39 -1.02 3.31 -19.78
C ASN A 39 -2.10 3.90 -18.87
N VAL A 40 -3.37 3.63 -19.19
CA VAL A 40 -4.52 4.21 -18.47
C VAL A 40 -4.48 3.90 -16.97
N TYR A 41 -4.12 2.69 -16.59
CA TYR A 41 -4.09 2.26 -15.18
C TYR A 41 -2.92 2.89 -14.43
N SER A 42 -1.72 2.89 -15.02
CA SER A 42 -0.56 3.60 -14.45
C SER A 42 -0.82 5.09 -14.30
N ASN A 43 -1.49 5.70 -15.28
CA ASN A 43 -1.83 7.12 -15.24
C ASN A 43 -2.83 7.45 -14.12
N TRP A 44 -3.77 6.57 -13.82
CA TRP A 44 -4.68 6.77 -12.68
C TRP A 44 -3.93 6.74 -11.34
N ILE A 45 -3.03 5.77 -11.17
CA ILE A 45 -2.21 5.67 -9.95
C ILE A 45 -1.30 6.90 -9.81
N LEU A 46 -0.66 7.31 -10.91
CA LEU A 46 0.20 8.50 -10.93
C LEU A 46 -0.58 9.77 -10.56
N ASN A 47 -1.77 9.97 -11.12
CA ASN A 47 -2.57 11.16 -10.82
C ASN A 47 -2.99 11.18 -9.34
N PHE A 48 -3.37 10.04 -8.77
CA PHE A 48 -3.67 9.98 -7.33
C PHE A 48 -2.43 10.27 -6.48
N ALA A 49 -1.27 9.72 -6.83
CA ALA A 49 -0.02 10.01 -6.13
C ALA A 49 0.35 11.51 -6.19
N LYS A 50 0.09 12.18 -7.32
CA LYS A 50 0.29 13.63 -7.46
C LYS A 50 -0.64 14.45 -6.56
N GLU A 51 -1.87 13.99 -6.34
CA GLU A 51 -2.75 14.63 -5.37
C GLU A 51 -2.22 14.48 -3.94
N LEU A 52 -1.67 13.31 -3.59
CA LEU A 52 -1.02 13.11 -2.29
C LEU A 52 0.22 14.02 -2.13
N GLU A 53 1.09 14.10 -3.15
CA GLU A 53 2.27 14.98 -3.13
C GLU A 53 1.88 16.46 -2.99
N ARG A 54 0.77 16.88 -3.62
CA ARG A 54 0.26 18.24 -3.54
C ARG A 54 -0.32 18.57 -2.16
N GLU A 55 -0.99 17.61 -1.54
CA GLU A 55 -1.68 17.79 -0.25
C GLU A 55 -0.71 17.70 0.93
N PHE A 56 0.32 16.84 0.85
CA PHE A 56 1.19 16.52 1.98
C PHE A 56 2.67 16.80 1.68
N ASP A 57 3.24 17.79 2.34
CA ASP A 57 4.63 18.26 2.13
C ASP A 57 5.71 17.17 2.40
N PHE A 58 5.38 16.12 3.16
CA PHE A 58 6.30 15.02 3.45
C PHE A 58 6.31 13.94 2.38
N ILE A 59 5.43 14.00 1.37
CA ILE A 59 5.35 13.05 0.26
C ILE A 59 6.04 13.62 -0.96
N THR A 60 6.88 12.81 -1.61
CA THR A 60 7.54 13.15 -2.87
C THR A 60 7.40 12.01 -3.87
N ILE A 61 7.27 12.35 -5.16
CA ILE A 61 7.23 11.37 -6.25
C ILE A 61 8.61 11.29 -6.91
N ARG A 62 9.04 10.05 -7.20
CA ARG A 62 10.25 9.77 -7.94
C ARG A 62 9.95 8.79 -9.08
N PHE A 63 10.74 8.92 -10.14
CA PHE A 63 10.67 8.04 -11.30
C PHE A 63 12.02 7.36 -11.48
N VAL A 64 12.01 6.03 -11.64
CA VAL A 64 13.20 5.21 -11.89
C VAL A 64 12.99 4.47 -13.20
N ASP A 65 13.82 4.75 -14.19
CA ASP A 65 13.83 4.00 -15.44
C ASP A 65 14.53 2.65 -15.21
N THR A 66 13.72 1.59 -15.09
CA THR A 66 14.20 0.23 -14.83
C THR A 66 15.03 -0.34 -15.98
N ILE A 67 14.83 0.18 -17.20
CA ILE A 67 15.54 -0.27 -18.40
C ILE A 67 16.90 0.43 -18.47
N ALA A 68 16.94 1.73 -18.24
CA ALA A 68 18.18 2.50 -18.27
C ALA A 68 19.04 2.29 -17.01
N ASN A 69 18.41 2.06 -15.84
CA ASN A 69 19.07 1.98 -14.54
C ASN A 69 18.71 0.71 -13.76
N PRO A 70 18.99 -0.49 -14.26
CA PRO A 70 18.60 -1.75 -13.60
C PRO A 70 19.25 -1.93 -12.22
N GLY A 71 20.37 -1.26 -11.96
CA GLY A 71 21.04 -1.29 -10.66
C GLY A 71 20.23 -0.59 -9.54
N GLU A 72 19.51 0.49 -9.87
CA GLU A 72 18.70 1.21 -8.89
C GLU A 72 17.47 0.40 -8.41
N THR A 73 16.98 -0.50 -9.25
CA THR A 73 15.79 -1.30 -8.96
C THR A 73 16.10 -2.55 -8.14
N SER A 74 17.35 -2.98 -8.12
CA SER A 74 17.75 -4.22 -7.42
C SER A 74 17.47 -4.18 -5.93
N LYS A 75 17.50 -3.01 -5.30
CA LYS A 75 17.17 -2.83 -3.88
C LYS A 75 15.69 -3.09 -3.55
N TYR A 76 14.80 -3.03 -4.54
CA TYR A 76 13.37 -3.27 -4.37
C TYR A 76 12.94 -4.70 -4.65
N LYS A 77 13.89 -5.60 -4.87
CA LYS A 77 13.62 -7.03 -4.91
C LYS A 77 13.49 -7.57 -3.49
N THR A 78 12.41 -8.26 -3.20
CA THR A 78 12.20 -8.92 -1.91
C THR A 78 12.84 -10.30 -1.87
N THR A 79 13.03 -10.92 -3.06
CA THR A 79 13.77 -12.17 -3.25
C THR A 79 14.69 -12.07 -4.46
N ALA A 80 15.74 -12.92 -4.51
CA ALA A 80 16.68 -12.94 -5.63
C ALA A 80 16.03 -13.30 -6.98
N ALA A 81 14.93 -14.07 -6.95
CA ALA A 81 14.20 -14.50 -8.14
C ALA A 81 13.15 -13.49 -8.63
N GLU A 82 12.85 -12.48 -7.81
CA GLU A 82 11.83 -11.49 -8.13
C GLU A 82 12.32 -10.47 -9.14
N ASN A 83 11.45 -10.12 -10.09
CA ASN A 83 11.69 -9.03 -11.03
C ASN A 83 10.89 -7.80 -10.58
N VAL A 84 11.52 -6.63 -10.69
CA VAL A 84 10.83 -5.36 -10.57
C VAL A 84 10.30 -4.98 -11.94
N LEU A 85 8.98 -4.80 -12.04
CA LEU A 85 8.31 -4.47 -13.29
C LEU A 85 8.23 -2.95 -13.49
N THR A 86 8.16 -2.52 -14.74
CA THR A 86 7.99 -1.10 -15.10
C THR A 86 6.66 -0.51 -14.58
N THR A 87 5.71 -1.37 -14.25
CA THR A 87 4.39 -0.99 -13.71
C THR A 87 4.31 -1.07 -12.18
N ASP A 88 5.38 -1.52 -11.51
CA ASP A 88 5.40 -1.57 -10.05
C ASP A 88 5.49 -0.16 -9.45
N VAL A 89 4.90 -0.02 -8.28
CA VAL A 89 4.95 1.20 -7.47
C VAL A 89 5.53 0.87 -6.11
N VAL A 90 6.47 1.68 -5.66
CA VAL A 90 7.12 1.53 -4.36
C VAL A 90 6.79 2.71 -3.48
N VAL A 91 6.46 2.46 -2.22
CA VAL A 91 6.41 3.45 -1.16
C VAL A 91 7.62 3.22 -0.27
N GLU A 92 8.47 4.23 -0.12
CA GLU A 92 9.76 4.13 0.60
C GLU A 92 9.86 5.22 1.67
N THR A 93 10.42 4.85 2.81
CA THR A 93 10.79 5.76 3.90
C THR A 93 12.22 5.48 4.34
N GLY A 94 12.73 6.22 5.31
CA GLY A 94 14.05 5.97 5.90
C GLY A 94 14.21 4.62 6.60
N ILE A 95 13.10 3.92 6.90
CA ILE A 95 13.11 2.63 7.62
C ILE A 95 12.85 1.42 6.71
N GLY A 96 12.35 1.63 5.50
CA GLY A 96 12.05 0.52 4.58
C GLY A 96 11.16 0.92 3.43
N PHE A 97 10.70 -0.08 2.71
CA PHE A 97 9.82 0.10 1.57
C PHE A 97 8.75 -1.01 1.46
N LEU A 98 7.67 -0.69 0.77
CA LEU A 98 6.65 -1.63 0.31
C LEU A 98 6.50 -1.50 -1.21
N LYS A 99 6.48 -2.62 -1.91
CA LYS A 99 6.32 -2.69 -3.37
C LYS A 99 4.97 -3.30 -3.72
N TYR A 100 4.29 -2.68 -4.67
CA TYR A 100 2.98 -3.08 -5.14
C TYR A 100 2.97 -3.26 -6.65
N ALA A 101 2.40 -4.36 -7.11
CA ALA A 101 2.07 -4.53 -8.52
C ALA A 101 0.88 -3.63 -8.91
N GLN A 102 0.85 -3.11 -10.13
CA GLN A 102 -0.17 -2.19 -10.63
C GLN A 102 -1.60 -2.69 -10.40
N ASN A 103 -1.85 -3.97 -10.64
CA ASN A 103 -3.19 -4.55 -10.52
C ASN A 103 -3.75 -4.51 -9.10
N THR A 104 -2.89 -4.41 -8.08
CA THR A 104 -3.32 -4.34 -6.67
C THR A 104 -3.98 -3.01 -6.28
N PHE A 105 -3.89 -2.00 -7.13
CA PHE A 105 -4.57 -0.71 -6.96
C PHE A 105 -6.01 -0.72 -7.46
N PHE A 106 -6.49 -1.86 -7.99
CA PHE A 106 -7.81 -2.01 -8.54
C PHE A 106 -8.51 -3.20 -7.90
N MET A 107 -9.81 -3.09 -7.77
CA MET A 107 -10.67 -4.20 -7.35
C MET A 107 -11.35 -4.77 -8.59
N TYR A 108 -11.38 -6.08 -8.68
CA TYR A 108 -11.99 -6.81 -9.79
C TYR A 108 -13.06 -7.76 -9.26
N ASP A 109 -14.08 -7.99 -10.06
CA ASP A 109 -15.05 -9.06 -9.81
C ASP A 109 -14.41 -10.42 -10.10
N ASP A 110 -14.50 -11.33 -9.16
CA ASP A 110 -13.86 -12.65 -9.27
C ASP A 110 -14.49 -13.55 -10.36
N GLU A 111 -15.76 -13.31 -10.71
CA GLU A 111 -16.49 -14.12 -11.68
C GLU A 111 -16.38 -13.55 -13.11
N SER A 112 -16.58 -12.25 -13.26
CA SER A 112 -16.58 -11.59 -14.57
C SER A 112 -15.21 -11.05 -14.98
N GLY A 113 -14.32 -10.77 -14.01
CA GLY A 113 -13.05 -10.08 -14.22
C GLY A 113 -13.21 -8.57 -14.49
N ASP A 114 -14.41 -8.03 -14.32
CA ASP A 114 -14.68 -6.61 -14.50
C ASP A 114 -14.07 -5.79 -13.37
N MET A 115 -13.56 -4.60 -13.69
CA MET A 115 -13.05 -3.67 -12.69
C MET A 115 -14.21 -3.05 -11.91
N LEU A 116 -14.25 -3.32 -10.60
CA LEU A 116 -15.24 -2.80 -9.66
C LEU A 116 -14.86 -1.46 -9.06
N GLY A 117 -13.55 -1.16 -8.95
CA GLY A 117 -13.13 0.07 -8.33
C GLY A 117 -11.62 0.33 -8.37
N PHE A 118 -11.28 1.58 -8.03
CA PHE A 118 -9.92 2.07 -7.89
C PHE A 118 -9.60 2.27 -6.41
N ASN A 119 -8.57 1.63 -5.92
CA ASN A 119 -8.27 1.49 -4.49
C ASN A 119 -6.93 2.15 -4.09
N ALA A 120 -6.49 3.17 -4.85
CA ALA A 120 -5.18 3.79 -4.63
C ALA A 120 -5.07 4.48 -3.29
N GLU A 121 -6.12 5.17 -2.83
CA GLU A 121 -6.11 5.84 -1.53
C GLU A 121 -5.79 4.85 -0.42
N LEU A 122 -6.55 3.76 -0.31
CA LEU A 122 -6.33 2.75 0.72
C LEU A 122 -4.92 2.14 0.63
N LYS A 123 -4.43 1.85 -0.58
CA LYS A 123 -3.09 1.27 -0.78
C LYS A 123 -1.98 2.20 -0.31
N PHE A 124 -2.00 3.45 -0.75
CA PHE A 124 -0.96 4.41 -0.35
C PHE A 124 -1.02 4.73 1.13
N ILE A 125 -2.21 4.96 1.69
CA ILE A 125 -2.36 5.31 3.10
C ILE A 125 -1.95 4.16 4.00
N SER A 126 -2.36 2.92 3.69
CA SER A 126 -1.92 1.74 4.44
C SER A 126 -0.39 1.58 4.40
N ALA A 127 0.23 1.78 3.24
CA ALA A 127 1.69 1.72 3.11
C ALA A 127 2.39 2.81 3.93
N ILE A 128 1.91 4.05 3.85
CA ILE A 128 2.47 5.17 4.59
C ILE A 128 2.36 4.93 6.10
N LEU A 129 1.18 4.57 6.60
CA LEU A 129 0.96 4.29 8.01
C LEU A 129 1.86 3.14 8.50
N GLN A 130 1.98 2.06 7.73
CA GLN A 130 2.85 0.94 8.06
C GLN A 130 4.32 1.34 8.14
N LEU A 131 4.80 2.16 7.20
CA LEU A 131 6.20 2.58 7.12
C LEU A 131 6.55 3.76 8.03
N THR A 132 5.56 4.48 8.55
CA THR A 132 5.77 5.64 9.43
C THR A 132 5.37 5.39 10.88
N ALA A 133 4.78 4.23 11.18
CA ALA A 133 4.43 3.85 12.54
C ALA A 133 5.70 3.78 13.42
N SER A 134 5.68 4.50 14.52
CA SER A 134 6.79 4.50 15.49
C SER A 134 6.89 3.19 16.29
N GLU A 135 5.81 2.45 16.34
CA GLU A 135 5.69 1.14 16.98
C GLU A 135 4.89 0.19 16.09
N THR A 136 5.29 -1.09 16.08
CA THR A 136 4.52 -2.12 15.39
C THR A 136 3.15 -2.25 16.05
N GLN A 137 2.09 -1.96 15.34
CA GLN A 137 0.73 -2.13 15.85
C GLN A 137 0.41 -3.62 15.96
N VAL A 138 0.05 -4.07 17.14
CA VAL A 138 -0.28 -5.47 17.42
C VAL A 138 -1.77 -5.63 17.62
N VAL A 139 -2.38 -6.52 16.85
CA VAL A 139 -3.77 -6.95 17.03
C VAL A 139 -3.76 -8.31 17.72
N TYR A 140 -4.39 -8.39 18.86
CA TYR A 140 -4.58 -9.65 19.57
C TYR A 140 -5.94 -10.26 19.21
N TYR A 141 -5.96 -11.55 18.92
CA TYR A 141 -7.20 -12.31 18.78
C TYR A 141 -7.20 -13.48 19.76
N THR A 142 -8.36 -13.79 20.29
CA THR A 142 -8.53 -14.85 21.30
C THR A 142 -8.95 -16.15 20.65
N THR A 143 -8.50 -17.26 21.22
CA THR A 143 -8.92 -18.64 20.88
C THR A 143 -9.08 -19.44 22.18
N GLY A 144 -9.65 -20.63 22.08
CA GLY A 144 -9.73 -21.56 23.21
C GLY A 144 -11.16 -21.97 23.61
N HIS A 145 -12.19 -21.38 22.96
CA HIS A 145 -13.59 -21.73 23.21
C HIS A 145 -14.27 -22.42 22.00
N GLY A 146 -13.46 -23.00 21.11
CA GLY A 146 -13.99 -23.72 19.93
C GLY A 146 -14.20 -22.82 18.69
N GLU A 147 -13.73 -21.56 18.75
CA GLU A 147 -13.80 -20.65 17.61
C GLU A 147 -12.86 -21.11 16.49
N SER A 148 -13.28 -20.93 15.25
CA SER A 148 -12.41 -21.08 14.10
C SER A 148 -11.56 -19.82 13.91
N LYS A 149 -10.28 -19.99 13.52
CA LYS A 149 -9.41 -18.85 13.21
C LYS A 149 -10.02 -18.00 12.08
N PRO A 150 -10.21 -16.70 12.29
CA PRO A 150 -10.82 -15.82 11.29
C PRO A 150 -9.79 -15.45 10.19
N GLN A 151 -9.43 -16.42 9.33
CA GLN A 151 -8.34 -16.27 8.35
C GLN A 151 -8.49 -15.02 7.46
N ALA A 152 -9.71 -14.75 7.00
CA ALA A 152 -9.97 -13.57 6.17
C ALA A 152 -9.66 -12.25 6.91
N LEU A 153 -10.04 -12.17 8.20
CA LEU A 153 -9.79 -11.01 9.04
C LEU A 153 -8.30 -10.87 9.36
N LEU A 154 -7.62 -11.97 9.68
CA LEU A 154 -6.18 -11.97 9.93
C LEU A 154 -5.39 -11.51 8.70
N SER A 155 -5.78 -11.99 7.50
CA SER A 155 -5.18 -11.56 6.25
C SER A 155 -5.40 -10.06 5.97
N LEU A 156 -6.53 -9.50 6.37
CA LEU A 156 -6.78 -8.06 6.28
C LEU A 156 -5.83 -7.26 7.19
N PHE A 157 -5.63 -7.71 8.42
CA PHE A 157 -4.71 -7.07 9.35
C PHE A 157 -3.26 -7.19 8.88
N ASP A 158 -2.82 -8.37 8.43
CA ASP A 158 -1.48 -8.57 7.89
C ASP A 158 -1.23 -7.69 6.65
N ASN A 159 -2.21 -7.59 5.75
CA ASN A 159 -2.14 -6.70 4.58
C ASN A 159 -2.12 -5.21 4.94
N ALA A 160 -2.72 -4.85 6.08
CA ALA A 160 -2.70 -3.49 6.61
C ALA A 160 -1.46 -3.20 7.48
N GLY A 161 -0.53 -4.17 7.61
CA GLY A 161 0.74 -4.00 8.33
C GLY A 161 0.67 -4.19 9.84
N PHE A 162 -0.42 -4.76 10.35
CA PHE A 162 -0.51 -5.13 11.75
C PHE A 162 0.18 -6.47 12.00
N VAL A 163 0.81 -6.62 13.15
CA VAL A 163 1.25 -7.94 13.64
C VAL A 163 0.09 -8.57 14.40
N THR A 164 -0.34 -9.74 13.94
CA THR A 164 -1.40 -10.49 14.64
C THR A 164 -0.80 -11.44 15.67
N LYS A 165 -1.35 -11.46 16.89
CA LYS A 165 -0.94 -12.36 17.98
C LYS A 165 -2.14 -13.12 18.54
N GLU A 166 -1.97 -14.43 18.71
CA GLU A 166 -2.97 -15.31 19.30
C GLU A 166 -2.84 -15.32 20.83
N ILE A 167 -3.96 -15.17 21.53
CA ILE A 167 -4.10 -15.41 22.97
C ILE A 167 -5.01 -16.62 23.15
N ASN A 168 -4.48 -17.72 23.67
CA ASN A 168 -5.27 -18.92 23.93
C ASN A 168 -5.78 -18.90 25.38
N LEU A 169 -7.04 -18.52 25.55
CA LEU A 169 -7.69 -18.38 26.87
C LEU A 169 -7.86 -19.71 27.63
N ALA A 170 -7.76 -20.85 26.95
CA ALA A 170 -7.82 -22.17 27.62
C ALA A 170 -6.48 -22.57 28.26
N LYS A 171 -5.38 -21.88 27.95
CA LYS A 171 -4.03 -22.19 28.44
C LYS A 171 -3.45 -21.13 29.39
N GLU A 172 -3.99 -19.95 29.41
CA GLU A 172 -3.56 -18.92 30.34
C GLU A 172 -4.38 -19.03 31.63
N ASP A 173 -3.74 -19.49 32.70
CA ASP A 173 -4.25 -19.35 34.06
C ASP A 173 -4.31 -17.85 34.35
N ILE A 174 -5.51 -17.30 34.36
CA ILE A 174 -5.76 -15.91 34.78
C ILE A 174 -5.69 -15.94 36.31
N GLY A 175 -4.45 -15.89 36.85
CA GLY A 175 -4.21 -15.73 38.26
C GLY A 175 -4.39 -14.28 38.72
#